data_77231d88bdcb8a5fa8a8dbf13fa706c2
#
_entry.id   77231d88bdcb8a5fa8a8dbf13fa706c2
#
_cell.length_a   1.000
_cell.length_b   1.000
_cell.length_c   1.000
_cell.angle_alpha   90.00
_cell.angle_beta   90.00
_cell.angle_gamma   90.00
#
_symmetry.space_group_name_H-M   'P 1'
#
loop_
_entity.id
_entity.type
_entity.pdbx_description
1 polymer ?
#
loop_
_entity_poly.entity_id
_entity_poly.type
_entity_poly.pdbx_seq_one_letter_code
_entity_poly.pdbx_strand_id
1 'polypeptide(L)' 'MAKSCNQKGKILYLQKMLSETTSQKPVTMQEILAKLEEQGIRAERKSIYDDMETLRDFGMDIHYRRGREGGYYEE' A
#
# COMPACT_ATOMS: atom_id res chain seq x y z
N MET A 1 3.86 -22.17 10.97
CA MET A 1 3.50 -21.74 10.82
C MET A 1 3.13 -20.78 10.28
N ALA A 2 2.90 -20.68 9.79
CA ALA A 2 2.56 -19.68 9.07
C ALA A 2 1.57 -18.88 9.52
N LYS A 3 1.53 -17.74 9.48
CA LYS A 3 0.56 -16.98 9.83
C LYS A 3 -0.04 -16.40 8.76
N SER A 4 -1.22 -16.51 8.61
CA SER A 4 -1.97 -16.00 7.52
C SER A 4 -2.03 -14.51 7.57
N CYS A 5 -1.90 -13.91 8.70
CA CYS A 5 -1.97 -12.47 8.77
C CYS A 5 -0.71 -11.92 9.35
N ASN A 6 0.18 -11.49 8.55
CA ASN A 6 1.42 -10.91 9.00
C ASN A 6 1.29 -9.39 8.95
N GLN A 7 0.83 -8.82 10.05
CA GLN A 7 0.57 -7.39 10.08
C GLN A 7 1.85 -6.56 9.91
N LYS A 8 2.94 -7.02 10.48
CA LYS A 8 4.19 -6.31 10.32
C LYS A 8 4.68 -6.38 8.87
N GLY A 9 4.58 -7.55 8.28
CA GLY A 9 4.97 -7.72 6.89
C GLY A 9 4.08 -6.93 5.98
N LYS A 10 2.81 -6.79 6.34
CA LYS A 10 1.87 -6.06 5.51
C LYS A 10 2.32 -4.61 5.32
N ILE A 11 2.65 -3.94 6.40
CA ILE A 11 3.00 -2.54 6.29
C ILE A 11 4.35 -2.35 5.59
N LEU A 12 5.27 -3.27 5.81
CA LEU A 12 6.55 -3.19 5.12
C LEU A 12 6.40 -3.43 3.62
N TYR A 13 5.53 -4.35 3.27
CA TYR A 13 5.27 -4.62 1.86
C TYR A 13 4.61 -3.44 1.20
N LEU A 14 3.67 -2.82 1.90
CA LEU A 14 3.00 -1.64 1.41
C LEU A 14 4.01 -0.51 1.19
N GLN A 15 4.90 -0.33 2.14
CA GLN A 15 5.93 0.69 2.02
C GLN A 15 6.77 0.46 0.76
N LYS A 16 7.15 -0.78 0.53
CA LYS A 16 7.95 -1.11 -0.63
C LYS A 16 7.19 -0.81 -1.92
N MET A 17 5.93 -1.22 -1.97
CA MET A 17 5.14 -0.96 -3.16
C MET A 17 5.04 0.53 -3.45
N LEU A 18 4.78 1.32 -2.42
CA LEU A 18 4.63 2.76 -2.60
C LEU A 18 5.94 3.42 -3.00
N SER A 19 7.05 2.91 -2.48
CA SER A 19 8.34 3.50 -2.80
C SER A 19 8.71 3.31 -4.26
N GLU A 20 8.05 2.38 -4.93
CA GLU A 20 8.32 2.12 -6.34
C GLU A 20 7.35 2.85 -7.26
N THR A 21 6.46 3.65 -6.70
CA THR A 21 5.50 4.40 -7.50
C THR A 21 6.02 5.79 -7.81
N THR A 22 5.37 6.42 -8.78
CA THR A 22 5.63 7.83 -9.10
C THR A 22 4.30 8.48 -9.40
N SER A 23 4.31 9.80 -9.53
CA SER A 23 3.08 10.51 -9.87
C SER A 23 2.54 10.06 -11.23
N GLN A 24 3.40 9.53 -12.08
CA GLN A 24 2.97 9.06 -13.39
C GLN A 24 2.63 7.59 -13.40
N LYS A 25 3.06 6.86 -12.37
CA LYS A 25 2.74 5.45 -12.24
C LYS A 25 2.31 5.15 -10.82
N PRO A 26 1.14 5.61 -10.45
CA PRO A 26 0.61 5.31 -9.12
C PRO A 26 0.09 3.88 -9.05
N VAL A 27 -0.16 3.42 -7.85
CA VAL A 27 -0.72 2.09 -7.63
C VAL A 27 -2.13 2.26 -7.08
N THR A 28 -3.07 1.47 -7.60
CA THR A 28 -4.45 1.54 -7.13
C THR A 28 -4.63 0.69 -5.89
N MET A 29 -5.72 0.98 -5.17
CA MET A 29 -6.05 0.18 -4.00
C MET A 29 -6.23 -1.28 -4.39
N GLN A 30 -6.86 -1.55 -5.52
CA GLN A 30 -7.06 -2.92 -5.97
C GLN A 30 -5.74 -3.63 -6.21
N GLU A 31 -4.79 -2.91 -6.80
CA GLU A 31 -3.47 -3.50 -7.04
C GLU A 31 -2.75 -3.78 -5.73
N ILE A 32 -2.88 -2.89 -4.77
CA ILE A 32 -2.26 -3.09 -3.47
C ILE A 32 -2.81 -4.35 -2.83
N LEU A 33 -4.13 -4.47 -2.79
CA LEU A 33 -4.75 -5.63 -2.17
C LEU A 33 -4.40 -6.92 -2.89
N ALA A 34 -4.36 -6.87 -4.22
CA ALA A 34 -4.03 -8.06 -5.00
C ALA A 34 -2.60 -8.51 -4.76
N LYS A 35 -1.68 -7.57 -4.71
CA LYS A 35 -0.28 -7.93 -4.49
C LYS A 35 -0.05 -8.48 -3.11
N LEU A 36 -0.74 -7.93 -2.13
CA LEU A 36 -0.64 -8.47 -0.76
C LEU A 36 -1.18 -9.88 -0.71
N GLU A 37 -2.27 -10.12 -1.41
CA GLU A 37 -2.87 -11.45 -1.42
C GLU A 37 -1.94 -12.46 -2.07
N GLU A 38 -1.20 -12.05 -3.09
CA GLU A 38 -0.22 -12.93 -3.72
C GLU A 38 0.85 -13.38 -2.73
N GLN A 39 1.09 -12.56 -1.72
CA GLN A 39 2.07 -12.87 -0.70
C GLN A 39 1.45 -13.56 0.50
N GLY A 40 0.18 -13.96 0.40
CA GLY A 40 -0.49 -14.62 1.48
C GLY A 40 -0.97 -13.68 2.57
N ILE A 41 -1.03 -12.39 2.28
CA ILE A 41 -1.43 -11.40 3.25
C ILE A 41 -2.82 -10.89 2.88
N ARG A 42 -3.78 -11.13 3.76
CA ARG A 42 -5.12 -10.62 3.55
C ARG A 42 -5.25 -9.26 4.20
N ALA A 43 -5.78 -8.33 3.48
CA ALA A 43 -5.93 -6.98 3.99
C ALA A 43 -7.23 -6.39 3.46
N GLU A 44 -7.77 -5.46 4.22
CA GLU A 44 -8.96 -4.75 3.83
C GLU A 44 -8.60 -3.30 3.55
N ARG A 45 -9.43 -2.68 2.74
CA ARG A 45 -9.19 -1.30 2.32
C ARG A 45 -8.96 -0.37 3.50
N LYS A 46 -9.80 -0.51 4.52
CA LYS A 46 -9.70 0.34 5.69
C LYS A 46 -8.35 0.17 6.39
N SER A 47 -7.91 -1.07 6.46
CA SER A 47 -6.63 -1.38 7.09
C SER A 47 -5.47 -0.74 6.32
N ILE A 48 -5.58 -0.72 5.00
CA ILE A 48 -4.54 -0.12 4.18
C ILE A 48 -4.48 1.39 4.39
N TYR A 49 -5.64 2.04 4.52
CA TYR A 49 -5.65 3.47 4.82
C TYR A 49 -4.95 3.76 6.14
N ASP A 50 -5.21 2.94 7.15
CA ASP A 50 -4.56 3.11 8.45
C ASP A 50 -3.05 2.94 8.33
N ASP A 51 -2.63 1.95 7.55
CA ASP A 51 -1.20 1.72 7.34
C ASP A 51 -0.56 2.90 6.63
N MET A 52 -1.25 3.48 5.67
CA MET A 52 -0.72 4.65 4.97
C MET A 52 -0.54 5.82 5.91
N GLU A 53 -1.48 6.00 6.84
CA GLU A 53 -1.35 7.05 7.82
C GLU A 53 -0.11 6.83 8.69
N THR A 54 0.11 5.59 9.09
CA THR A 54 1.30 5.26 9.86
C THR A 54 2.56 5.57 9.08
N LEU A 55 2.58 5.22 7.80
CA LEU A 55 3.75 5.49 6.97
C LEU A 55 3.97 6.98 6.80
N ARG A 56 2.91 7.75 6.68
CA ARG A 56 3.04 9.20 6.60
C ARG A 56 3.62 9.76 7.89
N ASP A 57 3.20 9.22 9.02
CA ASP A 57 3.72 9.66 10.30
C ASP A 57 5.21 9.40 10.43
N PHE A 58 5.70 8.42 9.69
CA PHE A 58 7.10 8.07 9.72
C PHE A 58 7.90 8.70 8.58
N GLY A 59 7.28 9.62 7.86
CA GLY A 59 8.02 10.41 6.91
C GLY A 59 7.76 10.14 5.44
N MET A 60 6.93 9.18 5.10
CA MET A 60 6.61 8.95 3.69
C MET A 60 5.64 10.02 3.20
N ASP A 61 5.86 10.49 2.00
CA ASP A 61 5.01 11.50 1.40
C ASP A 61 4.07 10.83 0.41
N ILE A 62 2.98 10.29 0.92
CA ILE A 62 2.04 9.52 0.13
C ILE A 62 0.92 10.41 -0.37
N HIS A 63 0.71 10.42 -1.67
CA HIS A 63 -0.31 11.23 -2.32
C HIS A 63 -1.31 10.34 -3.04
N TYR A 64 -2.42 10.93 -3.40
CA TYR A 64 -3.44 10.24 -4.16
C TYR A 64 -3.76 11.05 -5.40
N ARG A 65 -3.68 10.40 -6.55
CA ARG A 65 -4.02 11.04 -7.81
C ARG A 65 -5.39 10.53 -8.24
N ARG A 66 -6.30 11.45 -8.48
CA ARG A 66 -7.64 11.11 -8.91
C ARG A 66 -7.66 10.85 -10.40
N GLY A 67 -8.68 10.13 -10.85
CA GLY A 67 -8.88 9.95 -12.26
C GLY A 67 -8.79 8.50 -12.68
N ARG A 68 -8.91 8.32 -13.98
CA ARG A 68 -8.99 6.99 -14.55
C ARG A 68 -7.73 6.18 -14.27
N GLU A 69 -6.60 6.80 -14.35
CA GLU A 69 -5.35 6.12 -14.07
C GLU A 69 -4.77 6.59 -12.76
N GLY A 70 -5.64 6.90 -11.83
CA GLY A 70 -5.20 7.40 -10.55
C GLY A 70 -4.77 6.31 -9.61
N GLY A 71 -4.33 6.72 -8.44
CA GLY A 71 -3.88 5.79 -7.42
C GLY A 71 -2.98 6.51 -6.44
N TYR A 72 -2.29 5.72 -5.63
CA TYR A 72 -1.41 6.25 -4.61
C TYR A 72 0.04 6.22 -5.08
N TYR A 73 0.80 7.20 -4.65
CA TYR A 73 2.20 7.25 -5.02
C TYR A 73 2.98 8.03 -3.96
N GLU A 74 4.26 7.78 -3.91
CA GLU A 74 5.14 8.48 -3.00
C GLU A 74 5.99 9.45 -3.80
N GLU A 75 6.20 10.63 -3.24
CA GLU A 75 6.99 11.63 -3.93
C GLU A 75 8.23 12.06 -3.15
#